data_ac07c2bb593661fb1ac82f23d6c16c5f
#
_entry.id   ac07c2bb593661fb1ac82f23d6c16c5f
#
_cell.length_a   1.000
_cell.length_b   1.000
_cell.length_c   1.000
_cell.angle_alpha   90.00
_cell.angle_beta   90.00
_cell.angle_gamma   90.00
#
_symmetry.space_group_name_H-M   'P 1'
#
loop_
_entity.id
_entity.type
_entity.pdbx_description
1 polymer ?
#
loop_
_entity_poly.entity_id
_entity_poly.type
_entity_poly.pdbx_seq_one_letter_code
_entity_poly.pdbx_strand_id
1 'polypeptide(L)'
;MATGLLLLLDDIAAIMDDVAALTKVSMQKTAGVMGDDLALNAHQVSGVEASRELPIVWAVAKGSMVNKAILIPAAVALSSAAPFAITPLMVLGGAYLCFEGFEKIAHKFLHSKHEDEAHHRQHQEILATEEIDVAAAEKEKINGAVRTDFILSAEIIVLSLGIVENSPFSTRLLVLVGVGILMTIGVYGLVAVIVKLDDLGLYLKTKQNEVARRIGSFILLAAPYLMKFLSVAGTVAMFLVGGGILVHKVEFLHHWVEKVTHLASEIPAIGVFAERASGMLMETLIGLAAGAIVLLAVTLIRKLFK
;
A
#
# COMPACT_ATOMS: atom_id res chain seq x y z
N MET A 1 -0.18 43.38 -23.51
CA MET A 1 -0.16 42.83 -22.13
C MET A 1 -1.21 41.77 -21.86
N ALA A 2 -2.45 41.86 -22.36
CA ALA A 2 -3.50 40.85 -22.20
C ALA A 2 -3.18 39.51 -22.86
N THR A 3 -2.54 39.48 -24.02
CA THR A 3 -2.12 38.27 -24.74
C THR A 3 -1.07 37.46 -23.97
N GLY A 4 -0.14 38.10 -23.26
CA GLY A 4 0.86 37.39 -22.45
C GLY A 4 0.26 36.72 -21.22
N LEU A 5 -0.76 37.31 -20.58
CA LEU A 5 -1.46 36.71 -19.46
C LEU A 5 -2.30 35.50 -19.90
N LEU A 6 -2.95 35.57 -21.06
CA LEU A 6 -3.74 34.47 -21.60
C LEU A 6 -2.84 33.28 -22.00
N LEU A 7 -1.67 33.53 -22.59
CA LEU A 7 -0.69 32.48 -22.88
C LEU A 7 -0.17 31.82 -21.60
N LEU A 8 0.11 32.59 -20.56
CA LEU A 8 0.54 32.05 -19.26
C LEU A 8 -0.55 31.19 -18.61
N LEU A 9 -1.81 31.59 -18.71
CA LEU A 9 -2.95 30.82 -18.20
C LEU A 9 -3.13 29.51 -18.99
N ASP A 10 -2.93 29.54 -20.30
CA ASP A 10 -3.00 28.36 -21.15
C ASP A 10 -1.86 27.36 -20.85
N ASP A 11 -0.64 27.85 -20.65
CA ASP A 11 0.51 27.05 -20.23
C ASP A 11 0.28 26.40 -18.82
N ILE A 12 -0.29 27.17 -17.89
CA ILE A 12 -0.63 26.65 -16.56
C ILE A 12 -1.72 25.58 -16.67
N ALA A 13 -2.75 25.79 -17.48
CA ALA A 13 -3.82 24.83 -17.69
C ALA A 13 -3.27 23.50 -18.30
N ALA A 14 -2.40 23.60 -19.30
CA ALA A 14 -1.76 22.44 -19.91
C ALA A 14 -0.92 21.63 -18.89
N ILE A 15 -0.13 22.32 -18.05
CA ILE A 15 0.63 21.67 -16.96
C ILE A 15 -0.31 20.97 -15.97
N MET A 16 -1.43 21.61 -15.61
CA MET A 16 -2.40 21.03 -14.66
C MET A 16 -3.11 19.80 -15.24
N ASP A 17 -3.41 19.79 -16.53
CA ASP A 17 -3.98 18.63 -17.23
C ASP A 17 -3.01 17.45 -17.26
N ASP A 18 -1.74 17.71 -17.57
CA ASP A 18 -0.68 16.68 -17.51
C ASP A 18 -0.51 16.12 -16.09
N VAL A 19 -0.49 17.00 -15.07
CA VAL A 19 -0.41 16.61 -13.66
C VAL A 19 -1.60 15.75 -13.27
N ALA A 20 -2.82 16.12 -13.65
CA ALA A 20 -4.03 15.37 -13.35
C ALA A 20 -4.01 13.98 -14.01
N ALA A 21 -3.62 13.91 -15.30
CA ALA A 21 -3.52 12.66 -16.03
C ALA A 21 -2.48 11.72 -15.41
N LEU A 22 -1.27 12.21 -15.14
CA LEU A 22 -0.18 11.42 -14.54
C LEU A 22 -0.48 11.01 -13.09
N THR A 23 -1.13 11.89 -12.31
CA THR A 23 -1.60 11.56 -10.96
C THR A 23 -2.61 10.42 -11.01
N LYS A 24 -3.57 10.47 -11.94
CA LYS A 24 -4.55 9.39 -12.14
C LYS A 24 -3.87 8.07 -12.50
N VAL A 25 -2.90 8.07 -13.42
CA VAL A 25 -2.14 6.86 -13.79
C VAL A 25 -1.35 6.33 -12.60
N SER A 26 -0.69 7.20 -11.83
CA SER A 26 0.03 6.81 -10.61
C SER A 26 -0.90 6.18 -9.58
N MET A 27 -2.06 6.80 -9.31
CA MET A 27 -3.08 6.26 -8.41
C MET A 27 -3.61 4.89 -8.88
N GLN A 28 -3.84 4.71 -10.17
CA GLN A 28 -4.29 3.43 -10.71
C GLN A 28 -3.25 2.32 -10.54
N LYS A 29 -1.97 2.62 -10.76
CA LYS A 29 -0.88 1.65 -10.60
C LYS A 29 -0.58 1.33 -9.13
N THR A 30 -0.77 2.28 -8.23
CA THR A 30 -0.54 2.10 -6.79
C THR A 30 -1.79 1.62 -6.03
N ALA A 31 -2.99 1.62 -6.66
CA ALA A 31 -4.24 1.20 -6.02
C ALA A 31 -4.21 -0.25 -5.48
N GLY A 32 -3.45 -1.13 -6.14
CA GLY A 32 -3.25 -2.50 -5.66
C GLY A 32 -2.52 -2.55 -4.31
N VAL A 33 -1.43 -1.80 -4.19
CA VAL A 33 -0.65 -1.69 -2.95
C VAL A 33 -1.48 -1.02 -1.84
N MET A 34 -2.28 -0.01 -2.19
CA MET A 34 -3.14 0.71 -1.24
C MET A 34 -4.11 -0.21 -0.47
N GLY A 35 -4.54 -1.33 -1.06
CA GLY A 35 -5.42 -2.29 -0.38
C GLY A 35 -4.77 -2.95 0.84
N ASP A 36 -3.49 -3.29 0.74
CA ASP A 36 -2.71 -3.83 1.85
C ASP A 36 -2.38 -2.76 2.90
N ASP A 37 -1.97 -1.57 2.47
CA ASP A 37 -1.75 -0.41 3.33
C ASP A 37 -2.99 -0.10 4.16
N LEU A 38 -4.16 -0.14 3.54
CA LEU A 38 -5.44 0.09 4.20
C LEU A 38 -5.71 -0.96 5.28
N ALA A 39 -5.53 -2.25 4.95
CA ALA A 39 -5.74 -3.34 5.89
C ALA A 39 -4.75 -3.26 7.08
N LEU A 40 -3.48 -3.00 6.79
CA LEU A 40 -2.42 -2.89 7.81
C LEU A 40 -2.67 -1.69 8.73
N ASN A 41 -2.95 -0.50 8.18
CA ASN A 41 -3.23 0.70 8.96
C ASN A 41 -4.51 0.54 9.78
N ALA A 42 -5.59 -0.03 9.23
CA ALA A 42 -6.81 -0.30 9.98
C ALA A 42 -6.57 -1.27 11.14
N HIS A 43 -5.77 -2.32 10.93
CA HIS A 43 -5.40 -3.25 12.00
C HIS A 43 -4.54 -2.59 13.09
N GLN A 44 -3.60 -1.73 12.72
CA GLN A 44 -2.72 -1.03 13.67
C GLN A 44 -3.48 -0.05 14.58
N VAL A 45 -4.52 0.61 14.08
CA VAL A 45 -5.32 1.57 14.86
C VAL A 45 -6.51 0.91 15.56
N SER A 46 -6.90 -0.30 15.21
CA SER A 46 -7.98 -1.05 15.86
C SER A 46 -7.58 -1.59 17.23
N GLY A 47 -8.58 -1.96 18.05
CA GLY A 47 -8.36 -2.58 19.38
C GLY A 47 -7.95 -1.57 20.46
N VAL A 48 -8.30 -0.30 20.30
CA VAL A 48 -8.32 0.72 21.36
C VAL A 48 -9.77 1.04 21.72
N GLU A 49 -9.98 1.85 22.76
CA GLU A 49 -11.30 2.32 23.11
C GLU A 49 -11.95 3.09 21.92
N ALA A 50 -13.22 2.81 21.62
CA ALA A 50 -13.94 3.36 20.44
C ALA A 50 -13.90 4.90 20.37
N SER A 51 -13.82 5.59 21.51
CA SER A 51 -13.68 7.04 21.63
C SER A 51 -12.31 7.57 21.16
N ARG A 52 -11.27 6.71 21.17
CA ARG A 52 -9.88 7.06 20.91
C ARG A 52 -9.42 6.70 19.50
N GLU A 53 -10.16 5.86 18.79
CA GLU A 53 -9.79 5.37 17.45
C GLU A 53 -9.58 6.51 16.43
N LEU A 54 -10.55 7.42 16.27
CA LEU A 54 -10.44 8.55 15.33
C LEU A 54 -9.30 9.51 15.67
N PRO A 55 -9.08 9.92 16.94
CA PRO A 55 -7.90 10.68 17.32
C PRO A 55 -6.58 10.01 16.92
N ILE A 56 -6.47 8.68 17.07
CA ILE A 56 -5.27 7.92 16.66
C ILE A 56 -5.13 7.92 15.15
N VAL A 57 -6.19 7.61 14.38
CA VAL A 57 -6.17 7.70 12.90
C VAL A 57 -5.70 9.07 12.44
N TRP A 58 -6.22 10.15 13.07
CA TRP A 58 -5.81 11.52 12.72
C TRP A 58 -4.35 11.81 13.07
N ALA A 59 -3.85 11.31 14.19
CA ALA A 59 -2.45 11.46 14.58
C ALA A 59 -1.52 10.74 13.59
N VAL A 60 -1.88 9.52 13.17
CA VAL A 60 -1.12 8.76 12.17
C VAL A 60 -1.19 9.44 10.79
N ALA A 61 -2.35 9.94 10.38
CA ALA A 61 -2.49 10.69 9.13
C ALA A 61 -1.59 11.94 9.09
N LYS A 62 -1.49 12.68 10.19
CA LYS A 62 -0.53 13.79 10.31
C LYS A 62 0.92 13.32 10.18
N GLY A 63 1.28 12.21 10.84
CA GLY A 63 2.61 11.59 10.71
C GLY A 63 2.91 11.19 9.26
N SER A 64 1.94 10.60 8.57
CA SER A 64 2.01 10.25 7.15
C SER A 64 2.27 11.47 6.25
N MET A 65 1.59 12.59 6.51
CA MET A 65 1.86 13.84 5.77
C MET A 65 3.29 14.35 6.01
N VAL A 66 3.80 14.25 7.22
CA VAL A 66 5.21 14.62 7.53
C VAL A 66 6.17 13.67 6.81
N ASN A 67 5.92 12.36 6.81
CA ASN A 67 6.71 11.39 6.06
C ASN A 67 6.81 11.78 4.57
N LYS A 68 5.69 12.09 3.94
CA LYS A 68 5.63 12.48 2.53
C LYS A 68 6.29 13.84 2.27
N ALA A 69 6.17 14.79 3.20
CA ALA A 69 6.85 16.08 3.12
C ALA A 69 8.39 15.94 3.15
N ILE A 70 8.92 14.86 3.71
CA ILE A 70 10.36 14.54 3.70
C ILE A 70 10.70 13.71 2.45
N LEU A 71 9.92 12.68 2.16
CA LEU A 71 10.23 11.72 1.10
C LEU A 71 10.08 12.32 -0.31
N ILE A 72 9.08 13.17 -0.55
CA ILE A 72 8.86 13.76 -1.87
C ILE A 72 10.02 14.65 -2.32
N PRO A 73 10.48 15.64 -1.52
CA PRO A 73 11.66 16.42 -1.89
C PRO A 73 12.92 15.56 -2.06
N ALA A 74 13.11 14.56 -1.20
CA ALA A 74 14.26 13.65 -1.30
C ALA A 74 14.21 12.84 -2.62
N ALA A 75 13.05 12.31 -3.00
CA ALA A 75 12.85 11.56 -4.24
C ALA A 75 13.06 12.44 -5.49
N VAL A 76 12.52 13.67 -5.48
CA VAL A 76 12.69 14.63 -6.57
C VAL A 76 14.14 15.08 -6.69
N ALA A 77 14.82 15.34 -5.58
CA ALA A 77 16.25 15.66 -5.56
C ALA A 77 17.08 14.51 -6.12
N LEU A 78 16.81 13.28 -5.70
CA LEU A 78 17.48 12.08 -6.19
C LEU A 78 17.26 11.91 -7.71
N SER A 79 16.02 12.08 -8.17
CA SER A 79 15.69 11.95 -9.60
C SER A 79 16.39 13.00 -10.48
N SER A 80 16.72 14.16 -9.92
CA SER A 80 17.39 15.23 -10.63
C SER A 80 18.91 15.11 -10.56
N ALA A 81 19.46 14.69 -9.43
CA ALA A 81 20.90 14.56 -9.20
C ALA A 81 21.48 13.24 -9.73
N ALA A 82 20.71 12.14 -9.65
CA ALA A 82 21.15 10.81 -10.02
C ALA A 82 20.00 10.01 -10.69
N PRO A 83 19.55 10.38 -11.90
CA PRO A 83 18.44 9.73 -12.56
C PRO A 83 18.70 8.23 -12.80
N PHE A 84 19.95 7.82 -13.01
CA PHE A 84 20.34 6.41 -13.13
C PHE A 84 20.02 5.56 -11.88
N ALA A 85 19.84 6.20 -10.71
CA ALA A 85 19.52 5.50 -9.47
C ALA A 85 18.02 5.09 -9.38
N ILE A 86 17.15 5.67 -10.20
CA ILE A 86 15.71 5.40 -10.16
C ILE A 86 15.42 3.94 -10.51
N THR A 87 16.00 3.42 -11.59
CA THR A 87 15.78 2.03 -12.02
C THR A 87 16.22 1.00 -10.97
N PRO A 88 17.46 1.06 -10.41
CA PRO A 88 17.84 0.20 -9.30
C PRO A 88 16.92 0.32 -8.07
N LEU A 89 16.51 1.54 -7.75
CA LEU A 89 15.63 1.80 -6.60
C LEU A 89 14.24 1.18 -6.81
N MET A 90 13.69 1.27 -8.04
CA MET A 90 12.44 0.59 -8.39
C MET A 90 12.56 -0.93 -8.29
N VAL A 91 13.66 -1.52 -8.78
CA VAL A 91 13.91 -2.96 -8.68
C VAL A 91 14.01 -3.39 -7.21
N LEU A 92 14.70 -2.62 -6.38
CA LEU A 92 14.77 -2.88 -4.94
C LEU A 92 13.41 -2.75 -4.27
N GLY A 93 12.62 -1.72 -4.60
CA GLY A 93 11.25 -1.55 -4.10
C GLY A 93 10.33 -2.70 -4.54
N GLY A 94 10.37 -3.10 -5.82
CA GLY A 94 9.63 -4.25 -6.32
C GLY A 94 10.02 -5.57 -5.65
N ALA A 95 11.33 -5.79 -5.44
CA ALA A 95 11.82 -6.96 -4.71
C ALA A 95 11.42 -6.95 -3.23
N TYR A 96 11.40 -5.77 -2.60
CA TYR A 96 10.95 -5.60 -1.22
C TYR A 96 9.45 -5.91 -1.08
N LEU A 97 8.60 -5.41 -2.01
CA LEU A 97 7.17 -5.77 -2.08
C LEU A 97 6.96 -7.28 -2.16
N CYS A 98 7.69 -7.93 -3.06
CA CYS A 98 7.62 -9.39 -3.22
C CYS A 98 8.05 -10.11 -1.94
N PHE A 99 9.11 -9.63 -1.28
CA PHE A 99 9.58 -10.15 0.00
C PHE A 99 8.53 -10.02 1.09
N GLU A 100 7.97 -8.83 1.28
CA GLU A 100 6.95 -8.56 2.31
C GLU A 100 5.68 -9.37 2.07
N GLY A 101 5.20 -9.43 0.80
CA GLY A 101 4.08 -10.28 0.43
C GLY A 101 4.34 -11.76 0.74
N PHE A 102 5.54 -12.27 0.47
CA PHE A 102 5.91 -13.65 0.76
C PHE A 102 6.11 -13.91 2.25
N GLU A 103 6.68 -12.97 3.00
CA GLU A 103 6.83 -13.06 4.46
C GLU A 103 5.46 -13.18 5.14
N LYS A 104 4.44 -12.40 4.71
CA LYS A 104 3.05 -12.51 5.19
C LYS A 104 2.47 -13.89 4.94
N ILE A 105 2.69 -14.46 3.75
CA ILE A 105 2.26 -15.82 3.41
C ILE A 105 3.01 -16.85 4.28
N ALA A 106 4.34 -16.75 4.35
CA ALA A 106 5.17 -17.66 5.11
C ALA A 106 4.81 -17.67 6.60
N HIS A 107 4.60 -16.49 7.19
CA HIS A 107 4.17 -16.37 8.59
C HIS A 107 2.83 -17.06 8.83
N LYS A 108 1.87 -16.92 7.92
CA LYS A 108 0.54 -17.53 8.03
C LYS A 108 0.55 -19.05 7.90
N PHE A 109 1.50 -19.61 7.12
CA PHE A 109 1.55 -21.05 6.84
C PHE A 109 2.62 -21.82 7.62
N LEU A 110 3.73 -21.16 8.05
CA LEU A 110 4.83 -21.81 8.74
C LEU A 110 4.78 -21.65 10.27
N HIS A 111 4.12 -20.60 10.80
CA HIS A 111 3.97 -20.46 12.25
C HIS A 111 2.68 -21.13 12.71
N SER A 112 2.81 -22.07 13.61
CA SER A 112 1.66 -22.77 14.19
C SER A 112 0.90 -21.82 15.15
N LYS A 113 -0.42 -21.96 15.22
CA LYS A 113 -1.30 -21.21 16.14
C LYS A 113 -0.85 -21.19 17.61
N HIS A 114 0.01 -22.15 18.00
CA HIS A 114 0.53 -22.25 19.37
C HIS A 114 1.57 -21.19 19.73
N GLU A 115 2.37 -20.70 18.78
CA GLU A 115 3.35 -19.63 19.04
C GLU A 115 2.66 -18.26 19.14
N ASP A 116 1.66 -18.01 18.32
CA ASP A 116 0.85 -16.79 18.39
C ASP A 116 0.05 -16.71 19.70
N GLU A 117 -0.51 -17.83 20.18
CA GLU A 117 -1.20 -17.88 21.48
C GLU A 117 -0.26 -17.72 22.66
N ALA A 118 0.96 -18.23 22.59
CA ALA A 118 1.98 -18.07 23.64
C ALA A 118 2.44 -16.60 23.72
N HIS A 119 2.70 -15.94 22.58
CA HIS A 119 3.01 -14.52 22.54
C HIS A 119 1.83 -13.64 22.99
N HIS A 120 0.60 -13.99 22.60
CA HIS A 120 -0.60 -13.29 23.08
C HIS A 120 -0.80 -13.43 24.58
N ARG A 121 -0.59 -14.63 25.16
CA ARG A 121 -0.68 -14.86 26.62
C ARG A 121 0.42 -14.12 27.38
N GLN A 122 1.65 -14.16 26.89
CA GLN A 122 2.77 -13.45 27.49
C GLN A 122 2.57 -11.91 27.45
N HIS A 123 2.00 -11.40 26.35
CA HIS A 123 1.59 -9.98 26.27
C HIS A 123 0.42 -9.64 27.21
N GLN A 124 -0.57 -10.53 27.35
CA GLN A 124 -1.69 -10.34 28.27
C GLN A 124 -1.26 -10.43 29.74
N GLU A 125 -0.31 -11.30 30.08
CA GLU A 125 0.25 -11.39 31.45
C GLU A 125 1.09 -10.16 31.81
N ILE A 126 1.87 -9.62 30.90
CA ILE A 126 2.63 -8.36 31.08
C ILE A 126 1.64 -7.19 31.25
N LEU A 127 0.56 -7.18 30.46
CA LEU A 127 -0.49 -6.14 30.54
C LEU A 127 -1.33 -6.20 31.82
N ALA A 128 -1.39 -7.35 32.49
CA ALA A 128 -2.17 -7.52 33.74
C ALA A 128 -1.39 -7.12 34.99
N THR A 129 -0.08 -6.89 34.91
CA THR A 129 0.80 -6.67 36.09
C THR A 129 1.32 -5.24 36.23
N GLU A 130 1.12 -4.33 35.28
CA GLU A 130 1.51 -2.93 35.40
C GLU A 130 0.28 -2.02 35.22
N GLU A 131 0.21 -0.94 36.00
CA GLU A 131 -0.67 0.21 35.71
C GLU A 131 -0.25 0.77 34.34
N ILE A 132 -0.94 0.30 33.26
CA ILE A 132 -0.60 0.70 31.91
C ILE A 132 -0.95 2.18 31.80
N ASP A 133 0.08 3.01 31.57
CA ASP A 133 -0.13 4.35 31.08
C ASP A 133 -0.72 4.26 29.65
N VAL A 134 -2.05 4.33 29.57
CA VAL A 134 -2.82 4.24 28.31
C VAL A 134 -2.28 5.24 27.29
N ALA A 135 -1.81 6.40 27.74
CA ALA A 135 -1.23 7.42 26.86
C ALA A 135 0.13 6.99 26.30
N ALA A 136 0.95 6.27 27.06
CA ALA A 136 2.22 5.71 26.57
C ALA A 136 1.97 4.62 25.53
N ALA A 137 1.03 3.70 25.77
CA ALA A 137 0.66 2.64 24.83
C ALA A 137 0.06 3.20 23.52
N GLU A 138 -0.78 4.23 23.59
CA GLU A 138 -1.29 4.91 22.41
C GLU A 138 -0.17 5.60 21.61
N LYS A 139 0.75 6.26 22.30
CA LYS A 139 1.89 6.92 21.65
C LYS A 139 2.79 5.92 20.94
N GLU A 140 3.02 4.76 21.54
CA GLU A 140 3.80 3.68 20.92
C GLU A 140 3.09 3.14 19.66
N LYS A 141 1.75 2.91 19.73
CA LYS A 141 0.94 2.53 18.57
C LYS A 141 1.03 3.55 17.44
N ILE A 142 0.85 4.84 17.74
CA ILE A 142 0.95 5.93 16.75
C ILE A 142 2.34 5.94 16.12
N ASN A 143 3.40 5.88 16.91
CA ASN A 143 4.77 5.88 16.41
C ASN A 143 5.07 4.65 15.53
N GLY A 144 4.58 3.48 15.93
CA GLY A 144 4.68 2.25 15.14
C GLY A 144 3.98 2.39 13.80
N ALA A 145 2.74 2.88 13.78
CA ALA A 145 1.98 3.11 12.57
C ALA A 145 2.64 4.15 11.65
N VAL A 146 3.13 5.27 12.19
CA VAL A 146 3.85 6.30 11.41
C VAL A 146 5.16 5.76 10.82
N ARG A 147 5.89 4.91 11.55
CA ARG A 147 7.10 4.27 11.05
C ARG A 147 6.81 3.29 9.90
N THR A 148 5.74 2.51 10.03
CA THR A 148 5.29 1.62 8.94
C THR A 148 4.86 2.43 7.73
N ASP A 149 4.06 3.49 7.92
CA ASP A 149 3.65 4.41 6.84
C ASP A 149 4.85 5.05 6.12
N PHE A 150 5.96 5.31 6.83
CA PHE A 150 7.17 5.84 6.18
C PHE A 150 7.69 4.88 5.10
N ILE A 151 7.75 3.58 5.39
CA ILE A 151 8.21 2.56 4.43
C ILE A 151 7.23 2.47 3.25
N LEU A 152 5.93 2.34 3.53
CA LEU A 152 4.87 2.26 2.52
C LEU A 152 4.83 3.53 1.65
N SER A 153 4.98 4.70 2.26
CA SER A 153 5.06 5.99 1.54
C SER A 153 6.27 6.07 0.63
N ALA A 154 7.45 5.61 1.09
CA ALA A 154 8.66 5.59 0.27
C ALA A 154 8.46 4.73 -0.98
N GLU A 155 7.82 3.59 -0.83
CA GLU A 155 7.48 2.68 -1.91
C GLU A 155 6.55 3.32 -2.96
N ILE A 156 5.42 3.88 -2.52
CA ILE A 156 4.47 4.57 -3.40
C ILE A 156 5.13 5.74 -4.13
N ILE A 157 5.98 6.50 -3.44
CA ILE A 157 6.70 7.64 -4.03
C ILE A 157 7.68 7.15 -5.10
N VAL A 158 8.42 6.07 -4.85
CA VAL A 158 9.37 5.49 -5.82
C VAL A 158 8.63 4.96 -7.05
N LEU A 159 7.49 4.27 -6.87
CA LEU A 159 6.64 3.80 -7.96
C LEU A 159 6.11 4.97 -8.80
N SER A 160 5.57 5.99 -8.12
CA SER A 160 5.04 7.18 -8.78
C SER A 160 6.14 7.96 -9.50
N LEU A 161 7.33 8.06 -8.91
CA LEU A 161 8.49 8.70 -9.52
C LEU A 161 8.90 8.00 -10.82
N GLY A 162 8.88 6.67 -10.85
CA GLY A 162 9.16 5.90 -12.08
C GLY A 162 8.16 6.15 -13.21
N ILE A 163 6.89 6.47 -12.88
CA ILE A 163 5.86 6.83 -13.87
C ILE A 163 6.14 8.20 -14.49
N VAL A 164 6.64 9.14 -13.70
CA VAL A 164 6.89 10.54 -14.10
C VAL A 164 8.37 10.82 -14.41
N GLU A 165 9.19 9.78 -14.54
CA GLU A 165 10.65 9.88 -14.73
C GLU A 165 11.04 10.84 -15.85
N ASN A 166 10.33 10.78 -16.99
CA ASN A 166 10.61 11.58 -18.18
C ASN A 166 9.88 12.94 -18.20
N SER A 167 9.17 13.29 -17.14
CA SER A 167 8.42 14.55 -17.06
C SER A 167 9.31 15.70 -16.56
N PRO A 168 8.95 16.97 -16.87
CA PRO A 168 9.61 18.15 -16.32
C PRO A 168 9.62 18.15 -14.78
N PHE A 169 10.59 18.81 -14.17
CA PHE A 169 10.74 18.90 -12.70
C PHE A 169 9.46 19.34 -11.99
N SER A 170 8.80 20.40 -12.51
CA SER A 170 7.54 20.93 -11.95
C SER A 170 6.44 19.89 -11.97
N THR A 171 6.26 19.19 -13.09
CA THR A 171 5.26 18.14 -13.25
C THR A 171 5.56 16.97 -12.31
N ARG A 172 6.82 16.50 -12.21
CA ARG A 172 7.22 15.47 -11.26
C ARG A 172 6.86 15.82 -9.82
N LEU A 173 7.23 17.04 -9.39
CA LEU A 173 6.95 17.50 -8.04
C LEU A 173 5.45 17.56 -7.77
N LEU A 174 4.67 18.18 -8.67
CA LEU A 174 3.22 18.33 -8.50
C LEU A 174 2.49 16.98 -8.48
N VAL A 175 2.87 16.05 -9.35
CA VAL A 175 2.29 14.69 -9.36
C VAL A 175 2.58 13.96 -8.06
N LEU A 176 3.84 13.98 -7.58
CA LEU A 176 4.19 13.31 -6.32
C LEU A 176 3.48 13.92 -5.11
N VAL A 177 3.34 15.25 -5.07
CA VAL A 177 2.56 15.94 -4.05
C VAL A 177 1.08 15.57 -4.14
N GLY A 178 0.50 15.59 -5.35
CA GLY A 178 -0.88 15.20 -5.59
C GLY A 178 -1.18 13.76 -5.16
N VAL A 179 -0.34 12.81 -5.58
CA VAL A 179 -0.42 11.40 -5.16
C VAL A 179 -0.28 11.29 -3.64
N GLY A 180 0.71 11.96 -3.03
CA GLY A 180 0.93 11.92 -1.60
C GLY A 180 -0.28 12.39 -0.79
N ILE A 181 -0.91 13.49 -1.19
CA ILE A 181 -2.12 14.04 -0.55
C ILE A 181 -3.30 13.10 -0.75
N LEU A 182 -3.57 12.69 -2.01
CA LEU A 182 -4.70 11.82 -2.33
C LEU A 182 -4.60 10.46 -1.65
N MET A 183 -3.40 9.88 -1.59
CA MET A 183 -3.16 8.63 -0.86
C MET A 183 -3.39 8.78 0.64
N THR A 184 -2.89 9.85 1.25
CA THR A 184 -3.11 10.08 2.69
C THR A 184 -4.60 10.25 3.01
N ILE A 185 -5.31 11.07 2.24
CA ILE A 185 -6.76 11.26 2.42
C ILE A 185 -7.51 9.97 2.14
N GLY A 186 -7.16 9.25 1.06
CA GLY A 186 -7.82 8.01 0.66
C GLY A 186 -7.63 6.89 1.70
N VAL A 187 -6.38 6.60 2.07
CA VAL A 187 -6.07 5.53 3.03
C VAL A 187 -6.66 5.85 4.41
N TYR A 188 -6.33 7.00 5.00
CA TYR A 188 -6.78 7.33 6.36
C TYR A 188 -8.26 7.69 6.44
N GLY A 189 -8.83 8.22 5.35
CA GLY A 189 -10.29 8.38 5.24
C GLY A 189 -11.02 7.05 5.24
N LEU A 190 -10.55 6.08 4.46
CA LEU A 190 -11.11 4.72 4.45
C LEU A 190 -10.85 3.98 5.77
N VAL A 191 -9.68 4.10 6.36
CA VAL A 191 -9.38 3.56 7.70
C VAL A 191 -10.37 4.10 8.73
N ALA A 192 -10.60 5.41 8.74
CA ALA A 192 -11.57 6.04 9.65
C ALA A 192 -13.00 5.48 9.47
N VAL A 193 -13.41 5.25 8.22
CA VAL A 193 -14.71 4.63 7.91
C VAL A 193 -14.75 3.20 8.41
N ILE A 194 -13.72 2.39 8.12
CA ILE A 194 -13.66 0.96 8.50
C ILE A 194 -13.71 0.80 10.02
N VAL A 195 -12.92 1.58 10.73
CA VAL A 195 -12.85 1.56 12.20
C VAL A 195 -14.19 1.94 12.82
N LYS A 196 -14.96 2.84 12.17
CA LYS A 196 -16.29 3.25 12.62
C LYS A 196 -17.44 2.37 12.13
N LEU A 197 -17.19 1.37 11.29
CA LEU A 197 -18.23 0.45 10.85
C LEU A 197 -18.84 -0.33 12.02
N ASP A 198 -18.03 -0.76 12.98
CA ASP A 198 -18.53 -1.50 14.14
C ASP A 198 -19.42 -0.61 15.04
N ASP A 199 -19.02 0.62 15.28
CA ASP A 199 -19.81 1.60 16.04
C ASP A 199 -21.12 1.90 15.34
N LEU A 200 -21.09 2.11 14.01
CA LEU A 200 -22.28 2.32 13.19
C LEU A 200 -23.21 1.11 13.24
N GLY A 201 -22.66 -0.08 13.12
CA GLY A 201 -23.42 -1.33 13.22
C GLY A 201 -24.12 -1.49 14.58
N LEU A 202 -23.39 -1.21 15.67
CA LEU A 202 -23.95 -1.21 17.03
C LEU A 202 -25.02 -0.14 17.18
N TYR A 203 -24.79 1.09 16.72
CA TYR A 203 -25.77 2.17 16.78
C TYR A 203 -27.05 1.84 16.02
N LEU A 204 -26.96 1.26 14.82
CA LEU A 204 -28.13 0.86 14.06
C LEU A 204 -28.93 -0.26 14.75
N LYS A 205 -28.28 -1.14 15.51
CA LYS A 205 -28.93 -2.17 16.30
C LYS A 205 -29.78 -1.62 17.46
N THR A 206 -29.47 -0.45 17.97
CA THR A 206 -30.24 0.20 19.05
C THR A 206 -31.54 0.87 18.55
N LYS A 207 -31.69 1.04 17.22
CA LYS A 207 -32.87 1.68 16.64
C LYS A 207 -34.10 0.78 16.74
N GLN A 208 -35.29 1.38 16.88
CA GLN A 208 -36.56 0.66 16.92
C GLN A 208 -36.98 0.13 15.54
N ASN A 209 -36.45 0.72 14.45
CA ASN A 209 -36.74 0.32 13.07
C ASN A 209 -36.08 -1.04 12.78
N GLU A 210 -36.85 -2.03 12.36
CA GLU A 210 -36.40 -3.38 12.03
C GLU A 210 -35.40 -3.39 10.87
N VAL A 211 -35.60 -2.53 9.87
CA VAL A 211 -34.67 -2.39 8.73
C VAL A 211 -33.31 -1.89 9.22
N ALA A 212 -33.29 -0.88 10.11
CA ALA A 212 -32.06 -0.36 10.67
C ALA A 212 -31.30 -1.44 11.47
N ARG A 213 -32.02 -2.26 12.26
CA ARG A 213 -31.42 -3.37 13.01
C ARG A 213 -30.82 -4.45 12.12
N ARG A 214 -31.51 -4.80 11.01
CA ARG A 214 -30.99 -5.76 10.02
C ARG A 214 -29.73 -5.23 9.34
N ILE A 215 -29.71 -3.95 8.92
CA ILE A 215 -28.53 -3.29 8.35
C ILE A 215 -27.38 -3.29 9.37
N GLY A 216 -27.63 -2.90 10.62
CA GLY A 216 -26.62 -2.92 11.67
C GLY A 216 -26.02 -4.31 11.89
N SER A 217 -26.85 -5.36 11.91
CA SER A 217 -26.37 -6.74 12.02
C SER A 217 -25.55 -7.19 10.82
N PHE A 218 -25.94 -6.77 9.62
CA PHE A 218 -25.17 -7.05 8.40
C PHE A 218 -23.82 -6.37 8.40
N ILE A 219 -23.73 -5.09 8.81
CA ILE A 219 -22.47 -4.35 8.91
C ILE A 219 -21.50 -5.04 9.88
N LEU A 220 -21.96 -5.41 11.08
CA LEU A 220 -21.14 -6.10 12.07
C LEU A 220 -20.66 -7.49 11.59
N LEU A 221 -21.46 -8.16 10.78
CA LEU A 221 -21.05 -9.42 10.16
C LEU A 221 -20.06 -9.19 9.01
N ALA A 222 -20.26 -8.16 8.21
CA ALA A 222 -19.47 -7.88 7.00
C ALA A 222 -18.09 -7.28 7.31
N ALA A 223 -17.94 -6.48 8.39
CA ALA A 223 -16.69 -5.78 8.71
C ALA A 223 -15.46 -6.71 8.81
N PRO A 224 -15.47 -7.84 9.55
CA PRO A 224 -14.32 -8.74 9.60
C PRO A 224 -14.03 -9.43 8.26
N TYR A 225 -15.06 -9.70 7.43
CA TYR A 225 -14.86 -10.25 6.09
C TYR A 225 -14.22 -9.22 5.15
N LEU A 226 -14.63 -7.94 5.26
CA LEU A 226 -14.02 -6.85 4.52
C LEU A 226 -12.53 -6.71 4.83
N MET A 227 -12.15 -6.74 6.11
CA MET A 227 -10.76 -6.68 6.54
C MET A 227 -9.95 -7.86 5.99
N LYS A 228 -10.50 -9.08 6.07
CA LYS A 228 -9.86 -10.27 5.52
C LYS A 228 -9.70 -10.19 4.00
N PHE A 229 -10.72 -9.71 3.30
CA PHE A 229 -10.69 -9.51 1.85
C PHE A 229 -9.60 -8.50 1.46
N LEU A 230 -9.54 -7.34 2.13
CA LEU A 230 -8.53 -6.30 1.87
C LEU A 230 -7.12 -6.84 2.10
N SER A 231 -6.89 -7.59 3.19
CA SER A 231 -5.60 -8.20 3.48
C SER A 231 -5.15 -9.20 2.41
N VAL A 232 -6.07 -10.06 1.95
CA VAL A 232 -5.74 -11.03 0.89
C VAL A 232 -5.54 -10.34 -0.45
N ALA A 233 -6.43 -9.43 -0.82
CA ALA A 233 -6.34 -8.68 -2.06
C ALA A 233 -5.06 -7.84 -2.12
N GLY A 234 -4.70 -7.18 -1.02
CA GLY A 234 -3.45 -6.44 -0.89
C GLY A 234 -2.21 -7.32 -1.08
N THR A 235 -2.17 -8.49 -0.41
CA THR A 235 -1.04 -9.42 -0.57
C THR A 235 -0.89 -9.89 -2.03
N VAL A 236 -1.99 -10.20 -2.72
CA VAL A 236 -1.95 -10.56 -4.16
C VAL A 236 -1.45 -9.38 -4.99
N ALA A 237 -1.92 -8.17 -4.68
CA ALA A 237 -1.50 -6.95 -5.37
C ALA A 237 -0.01 -6.65 -5.20
N MET A 238 0.59 -6.93 -4.02
CA MET A 238 2.04 -6.79 -3.81
C MET A 238 2.84 -7.65 -4.78
N PHE A 239 2.44 -8.91 -5.00
CA PHE A 239 3.10 -9.77 -5.98
C PHE A 239 2.90 -9.31 -7.41
N LEU A 240 1.70 -8.84 -7.75
CA LEU A 240 1.38 -8.34 -9.08
C LEU A 240 2.20 -7.07 -9.39
N VAL A 241 2.22 -6.11 -8.47
CA VAL A 241 2.95 -4.84 -8.66
C VAL A 241 4.46 -5.06 -8.57
N GLY A 242 4.93 -5.74 -7.53
CA GLY A 242 6.36 -6.03 -7.34
C GLY A 242 6.92 -6.87 -8.48
N GLY A 243 6.22 -7.94 -8.86
CA GLY A 243 6.58 -8.79 -10.00
C GLY A 243 6.54 -8.04 -11.32
N GLY A 244 5.51 -7.21 -11.55
CA GLY A 244 5.41 -6.35 -12.73
C GLY A 244 6.59 -5.38 -12.86
N ILE A 245 7.04 -4.77 -11.75
CA ILE A 245 8.25 -3.93 -11.76
C ILE A 245 9.48 -4.74 -12.17
N LEU A 246 9.67 -5.92 -11.57
CA LEU A 246 10.80 -6.79 -11.90
C LEU A 246 10.77 -7.21 -13.36
N VAL A 247 9.62 -7.61 -13.89
CA VAL A 247 9.43 -7.97 -15.30
C VAL A 247 9.77 -6.80 -16.23
N HIS A 248 9.27 -5.60 -15.95
CA HIS A 248 9.47 -4.46 -16.85
C HIS A 248 10.86 -3.81 -16.74
N LYS A 249 11.57 -3.99 -15.63
CA LYS A 249 12.90 -3.38 -15.41
C LYS A 249 14.06 -4.37 -15.57
N VAL A 250 13.79 -5.67 -15.60
CA VAL A 250 14.80 -6.72 -15.83
C VAL A 250 14.58 -7.35 -17.21
N GLU A 251 15.42 -7.01 -18.16
CA GLU A 251 15.29 -7.36 -19.59
C GLU A 251 15.10 -8.87 -19.85
N PHE A 252 15.80 -9.72 -19.11
CA PHE A 252 15.64 -11.17 -19.21
C PHE A 252 14.21 -11.63 -18.84
N LEU A 253 13.62 -11.08 -17.77
CA LEU A 253 12.27 -11.42 -17.34
C LEU A 253 11.23 -10.90 -18.34
N HIS A 254 11.46 -9.70 -18.88
CA HIS A 254 10.59 -9.09 -19.89
C HIS A 254 10.43 -10.00 -21.12
N HIS A 255 11.54 -10.43 -21.72
CA HIS A 255 11.53 -11.32 -22.88
C HIS A 255 10.86 -12.68 -22.61
N TRP A 256 10.97 -13.16 -21.38
CA TRP A 256 10.37 -14.44 -21.01
C TRP A 256 8.85 -14.33 -20.89
N VAL A 257 8.37 -13.27 -20.27
CA VAL A 257 6.93 -13.01 -20.13
C VAL A 257 6.31 -12.70 -21.50
N GLU A 258 6.96 -11.90 -22.34
CA GLU A 258 6.50 -11.57 -23.68
C GLU A 258 6.29 -12.83 -24.55
N LYS A 259 7.18 -13.81 -24.48
CA LYS A 259 6.99 -15.08 -25.18
C LYS A 259 5.75 -15.84 -24.72
N VAL A 260 5.49 -15.87 -23.41
CA VAL A 260 4.33 -16.58 -22.84
C VAL A 260 3.04 -15.86 -23.18
N THR A 261 3.01 -14.54 -23.07
CA THR A 261 1.82 -13.74 -23.41
C THR A 261 1.48 -13.79 -24.89
N HIS A 262 2.50 -13.81 -25.75
CA HIS A 262 2.31 -13.95 -27.21
C HIS A 262 1.66 -15.29 -27.56
N LEU A 263 2.10 -16.40 -26.95
CA LEU A 263 1.46 -17.71 -27.15
C LEU A 263 0.00 -17.71 -26.68
N ALA A 264 -0.32 -16.98 -25.62
CA ALA A 264 -1.68 -16.85 -25.14
C ALA A 264 -2.56 -15.99 -26.06
N SER A 265 -1.99 -15.00 -26.77
CA SER A 265 -2.72 -14.15 -27.71
C SER A 265 -3.21 -14.91 -28.96
N GLU A 266 -2.58 -16.03 -29.30
CA GLU A 266 -2.95 -16.86 -30.44
C GLU A 266 -4.23 -17.70 -30.23
N ILE A 267 -4.81 -17.70 -29.02
CA ILE A 267 -6.02 -18.46 -28.70
C ILE A 267 -7.23 -17.83 -29.39
N PRO A 268 -7.93 -18.56 -30.30
CA PRO A 268 -9.09 -18.02 -31.02
C PRO A 268 -10.19 -17.56 -30.03
N ALA A 269 -10.86 -16.47 -30.35
CA ALA A 269 -11.98 -15.85 -29.64
C ALA A 269 -11.68 -15.18 -28.28
N ILE A 270 -10.61 -15.55 -27.56
CA ILE A 270 -10.28 -15.00 -26.23
C ILE A 270 -8.84 -14.47 -26.14
N GLY A 271 -8.08 -14.39 -27.24
CA GLY A 271 -6.65 -14.08 -27.25
C GLY A 271 -6.29 -12.80 -26.49
N VAL A 272 -7.00 -11.70 -26.68
CA VAL A 272 -6.74 -10.43 -25.99
C VAL A 272 -6.96 -10.55 -24.48
N PHE A 273 -7.96 -11.30 -24.05
CA PHE A 273 -8.20 -11.56 -22.64
C PHE A 273 -7.15 -12.51 -22.05
N ALA A 274 -6.82 -13.56 -22.80
CA ALA A 274 -5.82 -14.56 -22.43
C ALA A 274 -4.42 -13.94 -22.30
N GLU A 275 -4.04 -13.04 -23.22
CA GLU A 275 -2.80 -12.28 -23.17
C GLU A 275 -2.69 -11.45 -21.88
N ARG A 276 -3.71 -10.65 -21.56
CA ARG A 276 -3.72 -9.84 -20.33
C ARG A 276 -3.71 -10.70 -19.06
N ALA A 277 -4.54 -11.74 -19.02
CA ALA A 277 -4.62 -12.64 -17.87
C ALA A 277 -3.31 -13.41 -17.65
N SER A 278 -2.67 -13.89 -18.75
CA SER A 278 -1.37 -14.57 -18.65
C SER A 278 -0.26 -13.64 -18.22
N GLY A 279 -0.24 -12.37 -18.66
CA GLY A 279 0.69 -11.35 -18.20
C GLY A 279 0.58 -11.13 -16.69
N MET A 280 -0.61 -10.85 -16.19
CA MET A 280 -0.87 -10.67 -14.75
C MET A 280 -0.51 -11.92 -13.91
N LEU A 281 -0.80 -13.12 -14.43
CA LEU A 281 -0.42 -14.39 -13.81
C LEU A 281 1.09 -14.55 -13.74
N MET A 282 1.79 -14.28 -14.82
CA MET A 282 3.26 -14.40 -14.88
C MET A 282 3.93 -13.37 -13.96
N GLU A 283 3.48 -12.11 -13.94
CA GLU A 283 3.95 -11.09 -13.03
C GLU A 283 3.77 -11.54 -11.57
N THR A 284 2.59 -12.07 -11.22
CA THR A 284 2.31 -12.57 -9.87
C THR A 284 3.21 -13.76 -9.50
N LEU A 285 3.41 -14.72 -10.41
CA LEU A 285 4.27 -15.88 -10.18
C LEU A 285 5.76 -15.49 -10.03
N ILE A 286 6.23 -14.56 -10.85
CA ILE A 286 7.59 -14.01 -10.76
C ILE A 286 7.75 -13.26 -9.43
N GLY A 287 6.77 -12.47 -9.03
CA GLY A 287 6.74 -11.79 -7.74
C GLY A 287 6.82 -12.77 -6.57
N LEU A 288 6.02 -13.84 -6.62
CA LEU A 288 6.05 -14.90 -5.59
C LEU A 288 7.42 -15.60 -5.53
N ALA A 289 8.00 -15.95 -6.67
CA ALA A 289 9.32 -16.57 -6.75
C ALA A 289 10.42 -15.64 -6.23
N ALA A 290 10.40 -14.37 -6.63
CA ALA A 290 11.33 -13.35 -6.15
C ALA A 290 11.22 -13.16 -4.64
N GLY A 291 10.01 -13.07 -4.10
CA GLY A 291 9.76 -12.98 -2.65
C GLY A 291 10.33 -14.17 -1.89
N ALA A 292 10.11 -15.38 -2.39
CA ALA A 292 10.68 -16.60 -1.80
C ALA A 292 12.22 -16.58 -1.78
N ILE A 293 12.85 -16.19 -2.90
CA ILE A 293 14.31 -16.11 -3.03
C ILE A 293 14.87 -15.08 -2.04
N VAL A 294 14.27 -13.89 -1.98
CA VAL A 294 14.73 -12.81 -1.08
C VAL A 294 14.55 -13.23 0.38
N LEU A 295 13.43 -13.86 0.76
CA LEU A 295 13.22 -14.36 2.12
C LEU A 295 14.26 -15.43 2.49
N LEU A 296 14.55 -16.37 1.60
CA LEU A 296 15.61 -17.37 1.81
C LEU A 296 16.97 -16.71 2.00
N ALA A 297 17.33 -15.74 1.14
CA ALA A 297 18.60 -15.03 1.24
C ALA A 297 18.71 -14.28 2.58
N VAL A 298 17.69 -13.53 2.98
CA VAL A 298 17.64 -12.81 4.26
C VAL A 298 17.77 -13.77 5.44
N THR A 299 17.06 -14.91 5.39
CA THR A 299 17.11 -15.92 6.47
C THR A 299 18.48 -16.57 6.59
N LEU A 300 19.13 -16.88 5.45
CA LEU A 300 20.48 -17.44 5.42
C LEU A 300 21.51 -16.46 5.96
N ILE A 301 21.43 -15.19 5.54
CA ILE A 301 22.31 -14.12 6.03
C ILE A 301 22.16 -13.97 7.55
N ARG A 302 20.93 -13.91 8.07
CA ARG A 302 20.68 -13.83 9.52
C ARG A 302 21.24 -15.03 10.29
N LYS A 303 21.28 -16.24 9.69
CA LYS A 303 21.88 -17.43 10.31
C LYS A 303 23.41 -17.41 10.29
N LEU A 304 24.03 -16.76 9.30
CA LEU A 304 25.49 -16.64 9.20
C LEU A 304 26.10 -15.62 10.17
N PHE A 305 25.29 -14.62 10.58
CA PHE A 305 25.71 -13.57 11.52
C PHE A 305 25.23 -13.78 12.97
N LYS A 306 24.60 -14.91 13.26
CA LYS A 306 24.31 -15.43 14.61
C LYS A 306 25.32 -16.49 14.99
#